data_310182746efa567449f88fdc49304161
#
_entry.id   310182746efa567449f88fdc49304161
#
_cell.length_a   1.000
_cell.length_b   1.000
_cell.length_c   1.000
_cell.angle_alpha   90.00
_cell.angle_beta   90.00
_cell.angle_gamma   90.00
#
_symmetry.space_group_name_H-M   'P 1'
#
loop_
_entity.id
_entity.type
_entity.pdbx_description
1 polymer ?
#
loop_
_entity_poly.entity_id
_entity_poly.type
_entity_poly.pdbx_seq_one_letter_code
_entity_poly.pdbx_strand_id
1 'polypeptide(L)'
;MARKVNEQEYAEKRNEILEAAQRLVFTKGYERMTIQDLQAELKISSGAFYHYFGSKPAVLEALAERMQVEMEQAVRAIAEDAQLPAAEKLRRFFATVLRRDITQTARALVLGLLLIWFNDDNALLRHKVDEARGRRLGPLLAEIIGQGVREGTCLTADPALAAETVFSLIQGLQYALARRYTVYAQSRDLPAFVAAVAGAYDTHMAAIEGVMGAPTGLVPRADAAAMEQALLLEKELTTR
;
A
#
# COMPACT_ATOMS: atom_id res chain seq x y z
N MET A 1 28.43 -27.17 -22.64
CA MET A 1 27.70 -27.58 -21.41
C MET A 1 26.90 -26.40 -20.93
N ALA A 2 25.57 -26.44 -21.00
CA ALA A 2 24.71 -25.39 -20.43
C ALA A 2 24.85 -25.42 -18.90
N ARG A 3 25.31 -24.31 -18.31
CA ARG A 3 25.39 -24.12 -16.86
C ARG A 3 23.96 -24.19 -16.32
N LYS A 4 23.63 -25.19 -15.52
CA LYS A 4 22.36 -25.27 -14.80
C LYS A 4 22.27 -24.01 -13.94
N VAL A 5 21.39 -23.08 -14.29
CA VAL A 5 21.14 -21.88 -13.48
C VAL A 5 20.64 -22.40 -12.16
N ASN A 6 21.35 -22.06 -11.08
CA ASN A 6 20.84 -22.33 -9.74
C ASN A 6 19.61 -21.44 -9.55
N GLU A 7 18.42 -22.03 -9.37
CA GLU A 7 17.16 -21.31 -9.22
C GLU A 7 17.23 -20.27 -8.08
N GLN A 8 17.98 -20.57 -7.04
CA GLN A 8 18.19 -19.66 -5.93
C GLN A 8 19.01 -18.44 -6.34
N GLU A 9 20.15 -18.62 -7.03
CA GLU A 9 20.98 -17.51 -7.54
C GLU A 9 20.19 -16.64 -8.54
N TYR A 10 19.34 -17.27 -9.36
CA TYR A 10 18.45 -16.54 -10.28
C TYR A 10 17.44 -15.67 -9.50
N ALA A 11 16.79 -16.23 -8.49
CA ALA A 11 15.82 -15.52 -7.67
C ALA A 11 16.47 -14.37 -6.87
N GLU A 12 17.65 -14.59 -6.28
CA GLU A 12 18.41 -13.57 -5.57
C GLU A 12 18.77 -12.40 -6.49
N LYS A 13 19.31 -12.68 -7.67
CA LYS A 13 19.68 -11.63 -8.63
C LYS A 13 18.47 -10.87 -9.16
N ARG A 14 17.38 -11.58 -9.39
CA ARG A 14 16.12 -10.96 -9.78
C ARG A 14 15.61 -10.01 -8.69
N ASN A 15 15.73 -10.37 -7.42
CA ASN A 15 15.36 -9.53 -6.29
C ASN A 15 16.27 -8.30 -6.15
N GLU A 16 17.60 -8.43 -6.37
CA GLU A 16 18.51 -7.27 -6.39
C GLU A 16 18.08 -6.22 -7.44
N ILE A 17 17.64 -6.67 -8.62
CA ILE A 17 17.15 -5.77 -9.67
C ILE A 17 15.87 -5.06 -9.21
N LEU A 18 14.96 -5.77 -8.55
CA LEU A 18 13.73 -5.16 -8.02
C LEU A 18 14.01 -4.17 -6.88
N GLU A 19 15.02 -4.42 -6.04
CA GLU A 19 15.44 -3.47 -5.01
C GLU A 19 16.02 -2.19 -5.59
N ALA A 20 16.88 -2.31 -6.59
CA ALA A 20 17.40 -1.15 -7.32
C ALA A 20 16.26 -0.38 -8.02
N ALA A 21 15.33 -1.08 -8.66
CA ALA A 21 14.16 -0.46 -9.29
C ALA A 21 13.31 0.29 -8.26
N GLN A 22 13.07 -0.29 -7.09
CA GLN A 22 12.33 0.35 -6.02
C GLN A 22 13.02 1.65 -5.55
N ARG A 23 14.34 1.61 -5.31
CA ARG A 23 15.10 2.82 -4.95
C ARG A 23 15.01 3.91 -6.02
N LEU A 24 15.18 3.55 -7.29
CA LEU A 24 15.10 4.49 -8.40
C LEU A 24 13.69 5.08 -8.59
N VAL A 25 12.65 4.28 -8.40
CA VAL A 25 11.26 4.77 -8.41
C VAL A 25 11.04 5.79 -7.31
N PHE A 26 11.53 5.56 -6.10
CA PHE A 26 11.36 6.50 -4.99
C PHE A 26 12.23 7.77 -5.13
N THR A 27 13.34 7.71 -5.85
CA THR A 27 14.23 8.87 -6.00
C THR A 27 13.90 9.73 -7.22
N LYS A 28 13.49 9.13 -8.33
CA LYS A 28 13.24 9.88 -9.57
C LYS A 28 11.91 9.59 -10.28
N GLY A 29 11.12 8.67 -9.77
CA GLY A 29 9.85 8.25 -10.38
C GLY A 29 10.01 7.17 -11.45
N TYR A 30 8.94 6.36 -11.63
CA TYR A 30 8.93 5.26 -12.59
C TYR A 30 9.14 5.76 -14.04
N GLU A 31 8.45 6.81 -14.45
CA GLU A 31 8.53 7.28 -15.84
C GLU A 31 9.96 7.69 -16.23
N ARG A 32 10.67 8.35 -15.33
CA ARG A 32 12.04 8.81 -15.55
C ARG A 32 13.13 7.77 -15.31
N MET A 33 12.81 6.66 -14.65
CA MET A 33 13.70 5.53 -14.50
C MET A 33 13.94 4.87 -15.86
N THR A 34 15.17 4.50 -16.15
CA THR A 34 15.56 3.77 -17.38
C THR A 34 16.20 2.44 -17.05
N ILE A 35 16.26 1.52 -18.04
CA ILE A 35 17.01 0.26 -17.90
C ILE A 35 18.50 0.54 -17.71
N GLN A 36 19.03 1.58 -18.35
CA GLN A 36 20.43 2.00 -18.19
C GLN A 36 20.74 2.43 -16.74
N ASP A 37 19.79 3.08 -16.05
CA ASP A 37 19.98 3.42 -14.66
C ASP A 37 20.12 2.16 -13.77
N LEU A 38 19.28 1.15 -14.01
CA LEU A 38 19.36 -0.13 -13.31
C LEU A 38 20.68 -0.85 -13.58
N GLN A 39 21.13 -0.85 -14.84
CA GLN A 39 22.40 -1.45 -15.23
C GLN A 39 23.59 -0.74 -14.58
N ALA A 40 23.55 0.59 -14.54
CA ALA A 40 24.62 1.40 -13.92
C ALA A 40 24.68 1.20 -12.41
N GLU A 41 23.53 1.20 -11.73
CA GLU A 41 23.46 1.02 -10.28
C GLU A 41 23.96 -0.37 -9.85
N LEU A 42 23.57 -1.40 -10.60
CA LEU A 42 23.92 -2.79 -10.31
C LEU A 42 25.25 -3.25 -10.93
N LYS A 43 25.85 -2.41 -11.78
CA LYS A 43 27.07 -2.74 -12.56
C LYS A 43 26.91 -4.02 -13.37
N ILE A 44 25.76 -4.20 -14.02
CA ILE A 44 25.47 -5.35 -14.86
C ILE A 44 25.41 -4.97 -16.34
N SER A 45 25.73 -5.93 -17.21
CA SER A 45 25.61 -5.74 -18.67
C SER A 45 24.13 -5.77 -19.12
N SER A 46 23.89 -5.23 -20.31
CA SER A 46 22.57 -5.29 -20.95
C SER A 46 22.07 -6.73 -21.10
N GLY A 47 22.94 -7.64 -21.58
CA GLY A 47 22.60 -9.06 -21.68
C GLY A 47 22.24 -9.71 -20.33
N ALA A 48 22.95 -9.33 -19.26
CA ALA A 48 22.63 -9.81 -17.93
C ALA A 48 21.27 -9.30 -17.44
N PHE A 49 20.93 -8.03 -17.68
CA PHE A 49 19.60 -7.50 -17.36
C PHE A 49 18.49 -8.24 -18.09
N TYR A 50 18.61 -8.37 -19.42
CA TYR A 50 17.58 -9.02 -20.25
C TYR A 50 17.41 -10.52 -19.99
N HIS A 51 18.37 -11.16 -19.32
CA HIS A 51 18.22 -12.52 -18.82
C HIS A 51 17.15 -12.62 -17.70
N TYR A 52 16.95 -11.56 -16.90
CA TYR A 52 16.01 -11.54 -15.78
C TYR A 52 14.69 -10.84 -16.11
N PHE A 53 14.72 -9.78 -16.90
CA PHE A 53 13.56 -8.97 -17.26
C PHE A 53 13.59 -8.57 -18.72
N GLY A 54 12.57 -8.97 -19.47
CA GLY A 54 12.47 -8.68 -20.90
C GLY A 54 12.24 -7.21 -21.23
N SER A 55 11.77 -6.39 -20.26
CA SER A 55 11.43 -4.99 -20.49
C SER A 55 11.27 -4.20 -19.18
N LYS A 56 11.24 -2.86 -19.27
CA LYS A 56 10.89 -1.99 -18.14
C LYS A 56 9.47 -2.26 -17.59
N PRO A 57 8.42 -2.47 -18.42
CA PRO A 57 7.11 -2.90 -17.91
C PRO A 57 7.14 -4.21 -17.12
N ALA A 58 7.96 -5.20 -17.53
CA ALA A 58 8.11 -6.45 -16.80
C ALA A 58 8.74 -6.24 -15.39
N VAL A 59 9.66 -5.29 -15.26
CA VAL A 59 10.19 -4.86 -13.95
C VAL A 59 9.08 -4.22 -13.11
N LEU A 60 8.25 -3.35 -13.73
CA LEU A 60 7.13 -2.70 -13.05
C LEU A 60 6.15 -3.71 -12.47
N GLU A 61 5.73 -4.68 -13.28
CA GLU A 61 4.79 -5.72 -12.85
C GLU A 61 5.35 -6.55 -11.70
N ALA A 62 6.61 -6.98 -11.82
CA ALA A 62 7.27 -7.73 -10.76
C ALA A 62 7.48 -6.91 -9.48
N LEU A 63 7.74 -5.61 -9.59
CA LEU A 63 7.85 -4.70 -8.46
C LEU A 63 6.49 -4.54 -7.75
N ALA A 64 5.41 -4.33 -8.51
CA ALA A 64 4.06 -4.23 -7.98
C ALA A 64 3.65 -5.51 -7.24
N GLU A 65 3.90 -6.68 -7.83
CA GLU A 65 3.64 -7.98 -7.20
C GLU A 65 4.45 -8.16 -5.90
N ARG A 66 5.75 -7.85 -5.94
CA ARG A 66 6.62 -7.97 -4.75
C ARG A 66 6.13 -7.12 -3.58
N MET A 67 5.67 -5.89 -3.84
CA MET A 67 5.17 -4.98 -2.82
C MET A 67 3.93 -5.52 -2.08
N GLN A 68 3.23 -6.49 -2.68
CA GLN A 68 2.03 -7.07 -2.08
C GLN A 68 2.29 -8.39 -1.33
N VAL A 69 3.43 -9.06 -1.56
CA VAL A 69 3.68 -10.42 -1.01
C VAL A 69 3.69 -10.41 0.53
N GLU A 70 4.41 -9.49 1.14
CA GLU A 70 4.49 -9.39 2.61
C GLU A 70 3.12 -9.06 3.22
N MET A 71 2.38 -8.14 2.58
CA MET A 71 1.05 -7.77 3.02
C MET A 71 0.05 -8.93 2.87
N GLU A 72 0.12 -9.68 1.77
CA GLU A 72 -0.70 -10.87 1.56
C GLU A 72 -0.44 -11.92 2.65
N GLN A 73 0.82 -12.19 2.98
CA GLN A 73 1.17 -13.16 4.04
C GLN A 73 0.59 -12.74 5.39
N ALA A 74 0.72 -11.46 5.76
CA ALA A 74 0.17 -10.94 7.01
C ALA A 74 -1.37 -11.02 7.03
N VAL A 75 -2.04 -10.64 5.95
CA VAL A 75 -3.51 -10.70 5.84
C VAL A 75 -4.01 -12.14 5.81
N ARG A 76 -3.32 -13.04 5.13
CA ARG A 76 -3.64 -14.47 5.08
C ARG A 76 -3.59 -15.10 6.47
N ALA A 77 -2.55 -14.81 7.25
CA ALA A 77 -2.46 -15.29 8.64
C ALA A 77 -3.65 -14.82 9.50
N ILE A 78 -4.15 -13.58 9.26
CA ILE A 78 -5.35 -13.07 9.93
C ILE A 78 -6.61 -13.82 9.44
N ALA A 79 -6.76 -13.99 8.13
CA ALA A 79 -7.95 -14.63 7.55
C ALA A 79 -8.10 -16.10 7.98
N GLU A 80 -6.99 -16.83 8.01
CA GLU A 80 -6.94 -18.27 8.33
C GLU A 80 -6.97 -18.58 9.85
N ASP A 81 -6.81 -17.58 10.73
CA ASP A 81 -6.86 -17.80 12.17
C ASP A 81 -8.29 -18.20 12.62
N ALA A 82 -8.49 -19.48 12.89
CA ALA A 82 -9.79 -20.03 13.30
C ALA A 82 -10.26 -19.56 14.68
N GLN A 83 -9.38 -19.00 15.51
CA GLN A 83 -9.71 -18.52 16.85
C GLN A 83 -10.23 -17.08 16.85
N LEU A 84 -10.04 -16.33 15.77
CA LEU A 84 -10.45 -14.94 15.70
C LEU A 84 -11.87 -14.80 15.16
N PRO A 85 -12.76 -14.05 15.87
CA PRO A 85 -14.04 -13.66 15.31
C PRO A 85 -13.85 -12.66 14.16
N ALA A 86 -14.81 -12.62 13.24
CA ALA A 86 -14.74 -11.77 12.05
C ALA A 86 -14.50 -10.28 12.38
N ALA A 87 -15.13 -9.77 13.44
CA ALA A 87 -14.91 -8.39 13.90
C ALA A 87 -13.44 -8.09 14.18
N GLU A 88 -12.74 -8.99 14.84
CA GLU A 88 -11.32 -8.82 15.15
C GLU A 88 -10.44 -9.01 13.91
N LYS A 89 -10.78 -9.97 13.03
CA LYS A 89 -10.10 -10.12 11.73
C LYS A 89 -10.21 -8.85 10.89
N LEU A 90 -11.40 -8.23 10.82
CA LEU A 90 -11.59 -6.96 10.10
C LEU A 90 -10.76 -5.84 10.71
N ARG A 91 -10.72 -5.69 12.04
CA ARG A 91 -9.86 -4.68 12.69
C ARG A 91 -8.39 -4.86 12.32
N ARG A 92 -7.88 -6.09 12.42
CA ARG A 92 -6.48 -6.40 12.08
C ARG A 92 -6.19 -6.23 10.60
N PHE A 93 -7.13 -6.64 9.74
CA PHE A 93 -7.02 -6.41 8.29
C PHE A 93 -6.83 -4.92 7.98
N PHE A 94 -7.72 -4.06 8.48
CA PHE A 94 -7.63 -2.63 8.22
C PHE A 94 -6.40 -1.98 8.89
N ALA A 95 -5.99 -2.43 10.08
CA ALA A 95 -4.74 -1.98 10.70
C ALA A 95 -3.54 -2.29 9.80
N THR A 96 -3.46 -3.52 9.27
CA THR A 96 -2.38 -3.97 8.38
C THR A 96 -2.40 -3.23 7.04
N VAL A 97 -3.53 -3.17 6.34
CA VAL A 97 -3.63 -2.57 4.99
C VAL A 97 -3.45 -1.06 5.04
N LEU A 98 -3.94 -0.40 6.09
CA LEU A 98 -3.79 1.05 6.28
C LEU A 98 -2.50 1.42 7.03
N ARG A 99 -1.65 0.43 7.34
CA ARG A 99 -0.37 0.59 8.04
C ARG A 99 -0.49 1.42 9.33
N ARG A 100 -1.50 1.11 10.15
CA ARG A 100 -1.72 1.83 11.43
C ARG A 100 -0.75 1.42 12.54
N ASP A 101 -0.12 0.24 12.41
CA ASP A 101 0.83 -0.30 13.40
C ASP A 101 2.26 0.26 13.24
N ILE A 102 2.45 1.23 12.35
CA ILE A 102 3.75 1.86 12.12
C ILE A 102 4.07 2.84 13.27
N THR A 103 5.31 2.82 13.73
CA THR A 103 5.82 3.77 14.74
C THR A 103 5.64 5.22 14.29
N GLN A 104 5.59 6.17 15.23
CA GLN A 104 5.43 7.61 14.91
C GLN A 104 6.45 8.10 13.89
N THR A 105 7.73 7.71 14.02
CA THR A 105 8.80 8.07 13.08
C THR A 105 8.54 7.50 11.67
N ALA A 106 8.02 6.26 11.58
CA ALA A 106 7.68 5.66 10.30
C ALA A 106 6.42 6.29 9.67
N ARG A 107 5.49 6.84 10.47
CA ARG A 107 4.31 7.57 9.95
C ARG A 107 4.70 8.86 9.23
N ALA A 108 5.66 9.61 9.76
CA ALA A 108 6.21 10.80 9.12
C ALA A 108 6.86 10.45 7.77
N LEU A 109 7.67 9.38 7.75
CA LEU A 109 8.26 8.86 6.50
C LEU A 109 7.18 8.42 5.50
N VAL A 110 6.10 7.81 5.96
CA VAL A 110 4.99 7.37 5.07
C VAL A 110 4.28 8.57 4.45
N LEU A 111 4.08 9.68 5.17
CA LEU A 111 3.49 10.90 4.59
C LEU A 111 4.41 11.54 3.54
N GLY A 112 5.72 11.58 3.79
CA GLY A 112 6.70 12.01 2.78
C GLY A 112 6.73 11.09 1.55
N LEU A 113 6.64 9.78 1.76
CA LEU A 113 6.55 8.79 0.68
C LEU A 113 5.24 8.87 -0.11
N LEU A 114 4.12 9.31 0.51
CA LEU A 114 2.87 9.54 -0.20
C LEU A 114 3.03 10.56 -1.33
N LEU A 115 3.81 11.62 -1.14
CA LEU A 115 4.06 12.59 -2.21
C LEU A 115 4.77 11.98 -3.41
N ILE A 116 5.84 11.22 -3.13
CA ILE A 116 6.59 10.52 -4.16
C ILE A 116 5.67 9.51 -4.85
N TRP A 117 4.88 8.79 -4.07
CA TRP A 117 3.93 7.80 -4.56
C TRP A 117 2.86 8.41 -5.47
N PHE A 118 2.35 9.60 -5.12
CA PHE A 118 1.30 10.28 -5.88
C PHE A 118 1.83 11.27 -6.94
N ASN A 119 3.14 11.33 -7.16
CA ASN A 119 3.69 12.01 -8.33
C ASN A 119 3.16 11.33 -9.62
N ASP A 120 2.89 12.13 -10.65
CA ASP A 120 2.41 11.64 -11.96
C ASP A 120 3.39 10.64 -12.58
N ASP A 121 4.70 10.82 -12.36
CA ASP A 121 5.75 9.89 -12.78
C ASP A 121 5.57 8.45 -12.25
N ASN A 122 4.74 8.25 -11.23
CA ASN A 122 4.43 6.93 -10.64
C ASN A 122 2.99 6.45 -10.89
N ALA A 123 2.21 7.14 -11.72
CA ALA A 123 0.79 6.81 -11.94
C ALA A 123 0.59 5.35 -12.40
N LEU A 124 1.42 4.90 -13.34
CA LEU A 124 1.33 3.52 -13.84
C LEU A 124 1.72 2.49 -12.77
N LEU A 125 2.75 2.77 -11.98
CA LEU A 125 3.11 1.88 -10.86
C LEU A 125 1.98 1.79 -9.83
N ARG A 126 1.37 2.93 -9.46
CA ARG A 126 0.20 2.92 -8.56
C ARG A 126 -0.91 2.03 -9.08
N HIS A 127 -1.28 2.21 -10.36
CA HIS A 127 -2.31 1.39 -10.97
C HIS A 127 -2.00 -0.11 -10.88
N LYS A 128 -0.77 -0.51 -11.20
CA LYS A 128 -0.34 -1.92 -11.11
C LYS A 128 -0.31 -2.46 -9.70
N VAL A 129 0.10 -1.64 -8.73
CA VAL A 129 0.09 -2.01 -7.30
C VAL A 129 -1.34 -2.18 -6.78
N ASP A 130 -2.26 -1.29 -7.16
CA ASP A 130 -3.67 -1.38 -6.74
C ASP A 130 -4.35 -2.59 -7.38
N GLU A 131 -4.07 -2.88 -8.66
CA GLU A 131 -4.53 -4.09 -9.36
C GLU A 131 -4.01 -5.37 -8.67
N ALA A 132 -2.71 -5.43 -8.36
CA ALA A 132 -2.11 -6.57 -7.66
C ALA A 132 -2.69 -6.74 -6.24
N ARG A 133 -2.92 -5.63 -5.54
CA ARG A 133 -3.55 -5.64 -4.21
C ARG A 133 -4.97 -6.21 -4.26
N GLY A 134 -5.82 -5.69 -5.14
CA GLY A 134 -7.19 -6.19 -5.31
C GLY A 134 -7.22 -7.68 -5.63
N ARG A 135 -6.37 -8.13 -6.53
CA ARG A 135 -6.26 -9.53 -6.95
C ARG A 135 -5.81 -10.46 -5.81
N ARG A 136 -4.86 -10.04 -4.96
CA ARG A 136 -4.28 -10.85 -3.88
C ARG A 136 -5.08 -10.78 -2.58
N LEU A 137 -5.50 -9.59 -2.18
CA LEU A 137 -6.17 -9.38 -0.89
C LEU A 137 -7.69 -9.43 -0.99
N GLY A 138 -8.27 -9.20 -2.17
CA GLY A 138 -9.71 -9.21 -2.38
C GLY A 138 -10.38 -10.51 -1.91
N PRO A 139 -9.91 -11.69 -2.34
CA PRO A 139 -10.45 -12.98 -1.88
C PRO A 139 -10.34 -13.16 -0.36
N LEU A 140 -9.23 -12.75 0.26
CA LEU A 140 -9.03 -12.85 1.71
C LEU A 140 -10.00 -11.95 2.49
N LEU A 141 -10.21 -10.72 2.02
CA LEU A 141 -11.19 -9.84 2.64
C LEU A 141 -12.62 -10.37 2.45
N ALA A 142 -12.95 -10.89 1.28
CA ALA A 142 -14.25 -11.52 1.02
C ALA A 142 -14.53 -12.70 1.96
N GLU A 143 -13.51 -13.52 2.25
CA GLU A 143 -13.61 -14.63 3.22
C GLU A 143 -13.91 -14.10 4.63
N ILE A 144 -13.17 -13.06 5.09
CA ILE A 144 -13.39 -12.45 6.40
C ILE A 144 -14.80 -11.84 6.49
N ILE A 145 -15.25 -11.12 5.45
CA ILE A 145 -16.61 -10.54 5.38
C ILE A 145 -17.64 -11.67 5.40
N GLY A 146 -17.43 -12.75 4.65
CA GLY A 146 -18.31 -13.93 4.63
C GLY A 146 -18.42 -14.60 6.00
N GLN A 147 -17.31 -14.69 6.77
CA GLN A 147 -17.36 -15.08 8.17
C GLN A 147 -18.18 -14.08 8.99
N GLY A 148 -18.02 -12.78 8.78
CA GLY A 148 -18.79 -11.75 9.45
C GLY A 148 -20.29 -11.84 9.19
N VAL A 149 -20.70 -12.22 7.97
CA VAL A 149 -22.11 -12.48 7.66
C VAL A 149 -22.64 -13.66 8.45
N ARG A 150 -21.89 -14.76 8.53
CA ARG A 150 -22.28 -15.94 9.33
C ARG A 150 -22.35 -15.65 10.83
N GLU A 151 -21.52 -14.76 11.33
CA GLU A 151 -21.49 -14.35 12.75
C GLU A 151 -22.46 -13.19 13.06
N GLY A 152 -23.12 -12.60 12.07
CA GLY A 152 -24.01 -11.46 12.24
C GLY A 152 -23.29 -10.11 12.43
N THR A 153 -21.98 -10.05 12.19
CA THR A 153 -21.19 -8.82 12.27
C THR A 153 -21.31 -7.96 10.99
N CYS A 154 -21.51 -8.61 9.84
CA CYS A 154 -21.71 -7.97 8.55
C CYS A 154 -23.09 -8.34 7.97
N LEU A 155 -23.71 -7.41 7.21
CA LEU A 155 -25.04 -7.59 6.64
C LEU A 155 -25.05 -7.48 5.10
N THR A 156 -23.90 -7.59 4.45
CA THR A 156 -23.85 -7.58 2.97
C THR A 156 -24.39 -8.88 2.38
N ALA A 157 -25.09 -8.77 1.26
CA ALA A 157 -25.57 -9.94 0.50
C ALA A 157 -24.49 -10.59 -0.35
N ASP A 158 -23.45 -9.84 -0.73
CA ASP A 158 -22.34 -10.29 -1.58
C ASP A 158 -20.99 -9.87 -0.97
N PRO A 159 -20.35 -10.78 -0.20
CA PRO A 159 -19.04 -10.51 0.38
C PRO A 159 -17.93 -10.21 -0.63
N ALA A 160 -17.99 -10.80 -1.83
CA ALA A 160 -16.96 -10.57 -2.87
C ALA A 160 -17.09 -9.17 -3.46
N LEU A 161 -18.29 -8.75 -3.81
CA LEU A 161 -18.57 -7.39 -4.31
C LEU A 161 -18.29 -6.34 -3.23
N ALA A 162 -18.60 -6.64 -1.96
CA ALA A 162 -18.29 -5.75 -0.84
C ALA A 162 -16.77 -5.57 -0.70
N ALA A 163 -15.98 -6.65 -0.80
CA ALA A 163 -14.51 -6.59 -0.74
C ALA A 163 -13.93 -5.75 -1.89
N GLU A 164 -14.41 -5.94 -3.12
CA GLU A 164 -14.00 -5.13 -4.29
C GLU A 164 -14.31 -3.65 -4.08
N THR A 165 -15.52 -3.33 -3.59
CA THR A 165 -15.93 -1.96 -3.30
C THR A 165 -15.09 -1.34 -2.19
N VAL A 166 -14.74 -2.10 -1.14
CA VAL A 166 -13.84 -1.65 -0.07
C VAL A 166 -12.47 -1.25 -0.63
N PHE A 167 -11.89 -2.05 -1.54
CA PHE A 167 -10.60 -1.67 -2.15
C PHE A 167 -10.71 -0.41 -3.01
N SER A 168 -11.81 -0.20 -3.71
CA SER A 168 -12.07 1.05 -4.45
C SER A 168 -12.16 2.26 -3.50
N LEU A 169 -12.79 2.10 -2.34
CA LEU A 169 -12.84 3.15 -1.31
C LEU A 169 -11.46 3.42 -0.68
N ILE A 170 -10.65 2.39 -0.43
CA ILE A 170 -9.27 2.57 0.05
C ILE A 170 -8.44 3.34 -0.97
N GLN A 171 -8.56 3.02 -2.26
CA GLN A 171 -7.89 3.76 -3.33
C GLN A 171 -8.37 5.22 -3.38
N GLY A 172 -9.69 5.45 -3.28
CA GLY A 172 -10.27 6.79 -3.20
C GLY A 172 -9.73 7.61 -2.03
N LEU A 173 -9.58 6.98 -0.85
CA LEU A 173 -8.95 7.61 0.31
C LEU A 173 -7.51 8.03 0.00
N GLN A 174 -6.70 7.16 -0.60
CA GLN A 174 -5.32 7.48 -0.93
C GLN A 174 -5.22 8.71 -1.84
N TYR A 175 -6.05 8.80 -2.88
CA TYR A 175 -6.14 9.98 -3.74
C TYR A 175 -6.60 11.23 -2.98
N ALA A 176 -7.59 11.09 -2.09
CA ALA A 176 -8.06 12.19 -1.26
C ALA A 176 -6.97 12.72 -0.33
N LEU A 177 -6.15 11.85 0.24
CA LEU A 177 -5.01 12.23 1.10
C LEU A 177 -3.93 12.94 0.30
N ALA A 178 -3.56 12.44 -0.88
CA ALA A 178 -2.56 13.06 -1.75
C ALA A 178 -2.94 14.50 -2.15
N ARG A 179 -4.19 14.72 -2.55
CA ARG A 179 -4.69 16.07 -2.89
C ARG A 179 -4.60 17.02 -1.70
N ARG A 180 -4.93 16.57 -0.49
CA ARG A 180 -4.84 17.39 0.73
C ARG A 180 -3.40 17.73 1.07
N TYR A 181 -2.51 16.78 0.86
CA TYR A 181 -1.09 17.04 1.07
C TYR A 181 -0.54 18.06 0.06
N THR A 182 -0.95 18.03 -1.20
CA THR A 182 -0.57 19.05 -2.18
C THR A 182 -0.97 20.46 -1.73
N VAL A 183 -2.18 20.60 -1.18
CA VAL A 183 -2.66 21.86 -0.60
C VAL A 183 -1.79 22.27 0.61
N TYR A 184 -1.51 21.34 1.51
CA TYR A 184 -0.65 21.59 2.67
C TYR A 184 0.78 22.00 2.28
N ALA A 185 1.35 21.38 1.25
CA ALA A 185 2.70 21.72 0.76
C ALA A 185 2.82 23.18 0.34
N GLN A 186 1.72 23.79 -0.10
CA GLN A 186 1.64 25.21 -0.49
C GLN A 186 1.30 26.12 0.70
N SER A 187 0.28 25.75 1.49
CA SER A 187 -0.26 26.60 2.56
C SER A 187 0.56 26.54 3.85
N ARG A 188 1.19 25.40 4.13
CA ARG A 188 1.87 25.09 5.40
C ARG A 188 0.96 25.20 6.63
N ASP A 189 -0.36 25.17 6.45
CA ASP A 189 -1.36 25.19 7.50
C ASP A 189 -1.57 23.76 8.04
N LEU A 190 -0.82 23.42 9.09
CA LEU A 190 -0.84 22.09 9.70
C LEU A 190 -2.20 21.75 10.34
N PRO A 191 -2.84 22.60 11.15
CA PRO A 191 -4.14 22.32 11.73
C PRO A 191 -5.23 22.05 10.68
N ALA A 192 -5.30 22.90 9.63
CA ALA A 192 -6.25 22.70 8.54
C ALA A 192 -5.98 21.39 7.77
N PHE A 193 -4.73 21.04 7.57
CA PHE A 193 -4.33 19.78 6.94
C PHE A 193 -4.77 18.57 7.77
N VAL A 194 -4.45 18.56 9.06
CA VAL A 194 -4.81 17.45 9.96
C VAL A 194 -6.34 17.27 10.00
N ALA A 195 -7.10 18.36 10.15
CA ALA A 195 -8.55 18.30 10.13
C ALA A 195 -9.10 17.75 8.80
N ALA A 196 -8.57 18.21 7.67
CA ALA A 196 -8.99 17.76 6.34
C ALA A 196 -8.68 16.28 6.08
N VAL A 197 -7.52 15.79 6.55
CA VAL A 197 -7.10 14.39 6.43
C VAL A 197 -7.96 13.51 7.32
N ALA A 198 -8.15 13.88 8.60
CA ALA A 198 -9.00 13.14 9.54
C ALA A 198 -10.44 13.03 9.03
N GLY A 199 -11.03 14.13 8.55
CA GLY A 199 -12.37 14.12 7.98
C GLY A 199 -12.51 13.23 6.74
N ALA A 200 -11.52 13.24 5.85
CA ALA A 200 -11.52 12.35 4.68
C ALA A 200 -11.41 10.88 5.10
N TYR A 201 -10.52 10.60 6.05
CA TYR A 201 -10.32 9.25 6.56
C TYR A 201 -11.60 8.72 7.20
N ASP A 202 -12.22 9.46 8.12
CA ASP A 202 -13.43 9.05 8.82
C ASP A 202 -14.61 8.84 7.88
N THR A 203 -14.74 9.70 6.84
CA THR A 203 -15.78 9.55 5.81
C THR A 203 -15.60 8.23 5.03
N HIS A 204 -14.38 7.89 4.62
CA HIS A 204 -14.14 6.65 3.89
C HIS A 204 -14.32 5.42 4.79
N MET A 205 -13.89 5.49 6.06
CA MET A 205 -14.10 4.39 7.02
C MET A 205 -15.59 4.14 7.28
N ALA A 206 -16.38 5.20 7.43
CA ALA A 206 -17.83 5.08 7.56
C ALA A 206 -18.49 4.46 6.30
N ALA A 207 -18.03 4.85 5.10
CA ALA A 207 -18.51 4.27 3.85
C ALA A 207 -18.14 2.77 3.74
N ILE A 208 -16.93 2.39 4.14
CA ILE A 208 -16.47 0.99 4.19
C ILE A 208 -17.35 0.15 5.13
N GLU A 209 -17.64 0.66 6.33
CA GLU A 209 -18.56 -0.01 7.26
C GLU A 209 -19.95 -0.17 6.64
N GLY A 210 -20.48 0.87 5.98
CA GLY A 210 -21.76 0.82 5.28
C GLY A 210 -21.81 -0.21 4.17
N VAL A 211 -20.76 -0.34 3.36
CA VAL A 211 -20.66 -1.36 2.29
C VAL A 211 -20.68 -2.79 2.85
N MET A 212 -20.00 -3.01 3.98
CA MET A 212 -20.01 -4.31 4.64
C MET A 212 -21.28 -4.56 5.46
N GLY A 213 -22.10 -3.56 5.70
CA GLY A 213 -23.19 -3.61 6.68
C GLY A 213 -22.67 -3.87 8.10
N ALA A 214 -21.49 -3.37 8.42
CA ALA A 214 -20.81 -3.57 9.69
C ALA A 214 -21.17 -2.46 10.70
N PRO A 215 -21.05 -2.73 12.01
CA PRO A 215 -21.32 -1.72 13.05
C PRO A 215 -20.38 -0.52 12.91
N THR A 216 -20.90 0.68 13.23
CA THR A 216 -20.11 1.90 13.30
C THR A 216 -18.97 1.76 14.33
N GLY A 217 -17.74 2.14 13.93
CA GLY A 217 -16.55 2.04 14.78
C GLY A 217 -15.85 0.67 14.72
N LEU A 218 -16.30 -0.25 13.87
CA LEU A 218 -15.60 -1.51 13.64
C LEU A 218 -14.25 -1.26 12.97
N VAL A 219 -14.23 -0.37 11.97
CA VAL A 219 -12.99 0.04 11.29
C VAL A 219 -12.35 1.20 12.06
N PRO A 220 -11.05 1.14 12.34
CA PRO A 220 -10.36 2.18 13.11
C PRO A 220 -10.51 3.58 12.50
N ARG A 221 -10.76 4.58 13.32
CA ARG A 221 -10.90 6.00 12.93
C ARG A 221 -9.55 6.74 12.94
N ALA A 222 -9.51 7.93 12.35
CA ALA A 222 -8.35 8.79 12.40
C ALA A 222 -8.04 9.24 13.86
N ASP A 223 -6.76 9.28 14.18
CA ASP A 223 -6.26 9.91 15.40
C ASP A 223 -5.57 11.21 15.01
N ALA A 224 -6.36 12.29 15.01
CA ALA A 224 -5.88 13.62 14.62
C ALA A 224 -4.72 14.11 15.50
N ALA A 225 -4.75 13.83 16.80
CA ALA A 225 -3.69 14.24 17.72
C ALA A 225 -2.38 13.50 17.44
N ALA A 226 -2.45 12.17 17.22
CA ALA A 226 -1.28 11.38 16.84
C ALA A 226 -0.74 11.78 15.46
N MET A 227 -1.60 12.18 14.53
CA MET A 227 -1.19 12.69 13.21
C MET A 227 -0.45 14.02 13.32
N GLU A 228 -0.99 14.98 14.09
CA GLU A 228 -0.36 16.28 14.31
C GLU A 228 1.01 16.13 14.98
N GLN A 229 1.10 15.31 16.01
CA GLN A 229 2.36 15.04 16.72
C GLN A 229 3.40 14.41 15.79
N ALA A 230 3.01 13.45 14.92
CA ALA A 230 3.92 12.84 13.95
C ALA A 230 4.49 13.85 12.95
N LEU A 231 3.66 14.78 12.47
CA LEU A 231 4.07 15.83 11.51
C LEU A 231 4.95 16.90 12.14
N LEU A 232 4.76 17.24 13.42
CA LEU A 232 5.62 18.16 14.14
C LEU A 232 7.02 17.58 14.36
N LEU A 233 7.13 16.30 14.69
CA LEU A 233 8.42 15.60 14.82
C LEU A 233 9.20 15.57 13.49
N GLU A 234 8.53 15.39 12.35
CA GLU A 234 9.17 15.43 11.02
C GLU A 234 9.82 16.79 10.75
N LYS A 235 9.11 17.86 11.09
CA LYS A 235 9.60 19.23 10.90
C LYS A 235 10.89 19.49 11.69
N GLU A 236 11.00 18.96 12.91
CA GLU A 236 12.20 19.08 13.75
C GLU A 236 13.39 18.28 13.20
N LEU A 237 13.14 17.08 12.63
CA LEU A 237 14.18 16.23 12.04
C LEU A 237 14.73 16.76 10.71
N THR A 238 13.90 17.49 9.95
CA THR A 238 14.29 18.04 8.63
C THR A 238 14.99 19.40 8.75
N THR A 239 14.95 20.03 9.93
CA THR A 239 15.54 21.36 10.19
C THR A 239 16.92 21.24 10.88
N ARG A 240 17.37 20.04 11.18
CA ARG A 240 18.72 19.73 11.70
C ARG A 240 19.60 19.17 10.59
#